data_fb3155b536e32dc4d85abaf2ac02921b
#
_entry.id   fb3155b536e32dc4d85abaf2ac02921b
#
_cell.length_a   1.000
_cell.length_b   1.000
_cell.length_c   1.000
_cell.angle_alpha   90.00
_cell.angle_beta   90.00
_cell.angle_gamma   90.00
#
_symmetry.space_group_name_H-M   'P 1'
#
loop_
_entity.id
_entity.type
_entity.pdbx_description
1 polymer ?
#
loop_
_entity_poly.entity_id
_entity_poly.type
_entity_poly.pdbx_seq_one_letter_code
_entity_poly.pdbx_strand_id
1 'polypeptide(L)'
;MIFFLLMLTAITASAQSTARKFVLKNSSDGQSELTCYLPKKPSGRAVVDCPGGGYSHLAMDHEGHQWAEYFNKQGIAFFVLKYRMPKGNRNIPLSDAYQAMRTVRDSSAVWRINKEDVGIMGFSAGGHLASSVSTHAEAAVRPDFSILFYPVIVMDERISHKGSCVKSKENT
;
A
#
# COMPACT_ATOMS: atom_id res chain seq x y z
N MET A 1 -1.00 64.94 3.94
CA MET A 1 -0.39 63.66 4.36
C MET A 1 -1.34 62.54 3.92
N ILE A 2 -1.05 61.92 2.77
CA ILE A 2 -1.94 60.94 2.13
C ILE A 2 -1.38 59.55 2.46
N PHE A 3 -2.15 58.75 3.23
CA PHE A 3 -1.81 57.36 3.54
C PHE A 3 -2.20 56.46 2.33
N PHE A 4 -1.21 55.92 1.61
CA PHE A 4 -1.45 54.87 0.66
C PHE A 4 -1.56 53.53 1.37
N LEU A 5 -2.78 52.98 1.43
CA LEU A 5 -3.04 51.64 1.96
C LEU A 5 -2.74 50.62 0.85
N LEU A 6 -1.58 49.95 0.91
CA LEU A 6 -1.27 48.83 0.02
C LEU A 6 -2.13 47.62 0.44
N MET A 7 -3.16 47.31 -0.33
CA MET A 7 -3.88 46.05 -0.23
C MET A 7 -3.03 44.95 -0.85
N LEU A 8 -2.40 44.11 -0.02
CA LEU A 8 -1.69 42.91 -0.43
C LEU A 8 -2.74 41.81 -0.68
N THR A 9 -3.16 41.64 -1.95
CA THR A 9 -4.03 40.51 -2.35
C THR A 9 -3.16 39.25 -2.39
N ALA A 10 -3.29 38.41 -1.37
CA ALA A 10 -2.73 37.06 -1.38
C ALA A 10 -3.46 36.23 -2.45
N ILE A 11 -2.84 36.04 -3.60
CA ILE A 11 -3.31 35.09 -4.60
C ILE A 11 -3.01 33.70 -4.06
N THR A 12 -3.97 33.08 -3.41
CA THR A 12 -3.93 31.65 -3.10
C THR A 12 -4.10 30.89 -4.41
N ALA A 13 -2.99 30.53 -5.04
CA ALA A 13 -3.01 29.61 -6.15
C ALA A 13 -3.53 28.26 -5.64
N SER A 14 -4.82 28.00 -5.80
CA SER A 14 -5.39 26.67 -5.63
C SER A 14 -4.79 25.77 -6.72
N ALA A 15 -3.71 25.08 -6.38
CA ALA A 15 -3.13 24.07 -7.24
C ALA A 15 -4.21 23.01 -7.48
N GLN A 16 -4.80 23.03 -8.67
CA GLN A 16 -5.81 22.04 -9.07
C GLN A 16 -5.13 20.67 -9.07
N SER A 17 -5.42 19.87 -8.04
CA SER A 17 -4.88 18.52 -7.90
C SER A 17 -5.39 17.67 -9.06
N THR A 18 -4.48 17.22 -9.91
CA THR A 18 -4.76 16.21 -10.94
C THR A 18 -4.52 14.83 -10.36
N ALA A 19 -5.34 13.83 -10.77
CA ALA A 19 -5.05 12.45 -10.44
C ALA A 19 -3.66 12.08 -10.97
N ARG A 20 -2.85 11.41 -10.15
CA ARG A 20 -1.47 11.06 -10.49
C ARG A 20 -1.23 9.57 -10.37
N LYS A 21 -0.55 9.00 -11.37
CA LYS A 21 -0.01 7.63 -11.33
C LYS A 21 1.50 7.69 -11.53
N PHE A 22 2.24 7.03 -10.66
CA PHE A 22 3.70 6.89 -10.77
C PHE A 22 4.16 5.64 -10.00
N VAL A 23 5.41 5.23 -10.21
CA VAL A 23 6.00 4.05 -9.57
C VAL A 23 7.21 4.50 -8.75
N LEU A 24 7.33 3.95 -7.54
CA LEU A 24 8.49 4.13 -6.67
C LEU A 24 9.22 2.80 -6.51
N LYS A 25 10.54 2.84 -6.43
CA LYS A 25 11.33 1.72 -5.93
C LYS A 25 11.02 1.53 -4.44
N ASN A 26 10.66 0.32 -4.06
CA ASN A 26 10.29 -0.02 -2.68
C ASN A 26 11.39 -0.81 -1.95
N SER A 27 12.35 -1.38 -2.68
CA SER A 27 13.54 -2.03 -2.13
C SER A 27 14.81 -1.43 -2.71
N SER A 28 15.93 -1.55 -2.01
CA SER A 28 17.23 -1.01 -2.43
C SER A 28 17.74 -1.65 -3.73
N ASP A 29 17.41 -2.92 -3.98
CA ASP A 29 17.75 -3.66 -5.20
C ASP A 29 16.79 -3.35 -6.36
N GLY A 30 15.72 -2.58 -6.12
CA GLY A 30 14.70 -2.21 -7.11
C GLY A 30 13.82 -3.36 -7.58
N GLN A 31 13.85 -4.54 -6.94
CA GLN A 31 12.98 -5.67 -7.30
C GLN A 31 11.57 -5.54 -6.73
N SER A 32 11.40 -4.78 -5.63
CA SER A 32 10.10 -4.38 -5.10
C SER A 32 9.75 -2.97 -5.56
N GLU A 33 8.50 -2.78 -5.99
CA GLU A 33 7.98 -1.52 -6.52
C GLU A 33 6.63 -1.19 -5.86
N LEU A 34 6.36 0.09 -5.70
CA LEU A 34 5.08 0.61 -5.24
C LEU A 34 4.46 1.48 -6.33
N THR A 35 3.39 1.00 -6.97
CA THR A 35 2.63 1.81 -7.92
C THR A 35 1.62 2.65 -7.17
N CYS A 36 1.76 3.96 -7.27
CA CYS A 36 0.98 4.95 -6.55
C CYS A 36 -0.14 5.50 -7.44
N TYR A 37 -1.37 5.46 -6.95
CA TYR A 37 -2.55 6.06 -7.58
C TYR A 37 -3.14 7.09 -6.63
N LEU A 38 -2.85 8.37 -6.87
CA LEU A 38 -3.34 9.46 -6.03
C LEU A 38 -4.59 10.07 -6.65
N PRO A 39 -5.69 10.19 -5.89
CA PRO A 39 -6.95 10.73 -6.38
C PRO A 39 -6.87 12.24 -6.62
N LYS A 40 -7.69 12.74 -7.54
CA LYS A 40 -7.81 14.18 -7.80
C LYS A 40 -8.33 14.97 -6.58
N LYS A 41 -9.22 14.36 -5.81
CA LYS A 41 -9.81 14.93 -4.58
C LYS A 41 -9.55 13.97 -3.43
N PRO A 42 -8.42 14.10 -2.70
CA PRO A 42 -8.10 13.20 -1.60
C PRO A 42 -9.09 13.32 -0.44
N SER A 43 -9.55 12.17 0.08
CA SER A 43 -10.32 12.08 1.33
C SER A 43 -9.43 12.11 2.57
N GLY A 44 -8.15 11.86 2.40
CA GLY A 44 -7.17 11.60 3.46
C GLY A 44 -6.90 10.12 3.69
N ARG A 45 -7.80 9.22 3.28
CA ARG A 45 -7.62 7.77 3.43
C ARG A 45 -6.68 7.19 2.38
N ALA A 46 -5.92 6.17 2.77
CA ALA A 46 -5.03 5.43 1.89
C ALA A 46 -5.13 3.92 2.10
N VAL A 47 -4.86 3.14 1.04
CA VAL A 47 -4.81 1.68 1.08
C VAL A 47 -3.58 1.20 0.34
N VAL A 48 -2.75 0.38 0.99
CA VAL A 48 -1.67 -0.39 0.37
C VAL A 48 -2.22 -1.77 0.05
N ASP A 49 -2.14 -2.16 -1.20
CA ASP A 49 -2.65 -3.43 -1.71
C ASP A 49 -1.53 -4.43 -1.98
N CYS A 50 -1.75 -5.66 -1.54
CA CYS A 50 -0.88 -6.81 -1.73
C CYS A 50 -1.60 -7.85 -2.61
N PRO A 51 -1.34 -7.88 -3.93
CA PRO A 51 -1.94 -8.87 -4.83
C PRO A 51 -1.59 -10.31 -4.44
N GLY A 52 -2.48 -11.26 -4.72
CA GLY A 52 -2.22 -12.68 -4.52
C GLY A 52 -1.37 -13.30 -5.62
N GLY A 53 -1.33 -14.63 -5.66
CA GLY A 53 -0.57 -15.41 -6.64
C GLY A 53 0.26 -16.54 -6.03
N GLY A 54 -0.15 -17.04 -4.84
CA GLY A 54 0.41 -18.22 -4.18
C GLY A 54 1.90 -18.11 -3.87
N TYR A 55 2.44 -16.91 -3.69
CA TYR A 55 3.88 -16.63 -3.53
C TYR A 55 4.76 -17.16 -4.65
N SER A 56 4.21 -17.34 -5.86
CA SER A 56 4.94 -17.75 -7.06
C SER A 56 4.94 -16.69 -8.16
N HIS A 57 3.94 -15.85 -8.17
CA HIS A 57 3.76 -14.69 -9.05
C HIS A 57 2.87 -13.68 -8.35
N LEU A 58 2.56 -12.56 -9.00
CA LEU A 58 1.62 -11.56 -8.52
C LEU A 58 0.52 -11.33 -9.55
N ALA A 59 -0.73 -11.38 -9.10
CA ALA A 59 -1.92 -11.09 -9.89
C ALA A 59 -2.12 -9.56 -9.99
N MET A 60 -1.10 -8.84 -10.49
CA MET A 60 -1.00 -7.39 -10.45
C MET A 60 -2.17 -6.65 -11.08
N ASP A 61 -2.84 -7.23 -12.08
CA ASP A 61 -3.92 -6.56 -12.79
C ASP A 61 -5.24 -6.65 -12.02
N HIS A 62 -5.83 -7.84 -11.92
CA HIS A 62 -7.19 -8.03 -11.38
C HIS A 62 -7.28 -8.01 -9.85
N GLU A 63 -6.18 -8.31 -9.15
CA GLU A 63 -6.07 -8.17 -7.69
C GLU A 63 -5.24 -6.94 -7.27
N GLY A 64 -4.93 -6.05 -8.20
CA GLY A 64 -4.11 -4.86 -7.97
C GLY A 64 -4.62 -3.65 -8.75
N HIS A 65 -4.04 -3.42 -9.93
CA HIS A 65 -4.22 -2.17 -10.67
C HIS A 65 -5.68 -1.83 -11.02
N GLN A 66 -6.53 -2.82 -11.26
CA GLN A 66 -7.94 -2.60 -11.62
C GLN A 66 -8.76 -2.00 -10.47
N TRP A 67 -8.32 -2.15 -9.22
CA TRP A 67 -8.98 -1.55 -8.06
C TRP A 67 -8.72 -0.06 -7.90
N ALA A 68 -7.65 0.46 -8.52
CA ALA A 68 -7.22 1.84 -8.35
C ALA A 68 -8.30 2.86 -8.72
N GLU A 69 -9.03 2.64 -9.81
CA GLU A 69 -10.10 3.53 -10.23
C GLU A 69 -11.24 3.58 -9.22
N TYR A 70 -11.64 2.42 -8.68
CA TYR A 70 -12.69 2.33 -7.66
C TYR A 70 -12.31 3.14 -6.41
N PHE A 71 -11.12 2.95 -5.86
CA PHE A 71 -10.67 3.67 -4.66
C PHE A 71 -10.47 5.16 -4.95
N ASN A 72 -9.88 5.52 -6.08
CA ASN A 72 -9.64 6.93 -6.43
C ASN A 72 -10.96 7.71 -6.66
N LYS A 73 -12.02 7.07 -7.16
CA LYS A 73 -13.37 7.69 -7.24
C LYS A 73 -13.93 8.05 -5.86
N GLN A 74 -13.55 7.32 -4.80
CA GLN A 74 -13.91 7.59 -3.42
C GLN A 74 -12.97 8.59 -2.73
N GLY A 75 -11.99 9.13 -3.46
CA GLY A 75 -10.97 10.01 -2.90
C GLY A 75 -9.87 9.27 -2.11
N ILE A 76 -9.84 7.95 -2.16
CA ILE A 76 -8.87 7.12 -1.43
C ILE A 76 -7.61 6.96 -2.28
N ALA A 77 -6.45 7.27 -1.71
CA ALA A 77 -5.16 6.98 -2.34
C ALA A 77 -4.92 5.47 -2.34
N PHE A 78 -4.52 4.91 -3.48
CA PHE A 78 -4.36 3.47 -3.65
C PHE A 78 -2.95 3.14 -4.11
N PHE A 79 -2.32 2.14 -3.48
CA PHE A 79 -0.94 1.78 -3.69
C PHE A 79 -0.84 0.28 -3.94
N VAL A 80 -0.39 -0.13 -5.12
CA VAL A 80 -0.22 -1.54 -5.46
C VAL A 80 1.23 -1.94 -5.25
N LEU A 81 1.46 -2.86 -4.32
CA LEU A 81 2.76 -3.35 -3.96
C LEU A 81 3.16 -4.57 -4.81
N LYS A 82 4.18 -4.40 -5.63
CA LYS A 82 4.91 -5.51 -6.25
C LYS A 82 5.96 -6.01 -5.25
N TYR A 83 5.56 -6.90 -4.36
CA TYR A 83 6.47 -7.47 -3.37
C TYR A 83 7.29 -8.62 -3.94
N ARG A 84 8.49 -8.82 -3.38
CA ARG A 84 9.38 -9.94 -3.76
C ARG A 84 8.86 -11.27 -3.23
N MET A 85 9.10 -12.32 -4.00
CA MET A 85 8.74 -13.68 -3.58
C MET A 85 9.59 -14.12 -2.39
N PRO A 86 9.02 -14.90 -1.45
CA PRO A 86 9.72 -15.27 -0.21
C PRO A 86 10.93 -16.18 -0.44
N LYS A 87 10.90 -17.08 -1.42
CA LYS A 87 11.98 -18.04 -1.70
C LYS A 87 12.43 -18.79 -0.43
N GLY A 88 11.48 -19.20 0.40
CA GLY A 88 11.72 -19.84 1.69
C GLY A 88 11.98 -18.87 2.88
N ASN A 89 12.01 -17.56 2.65
CA ASN A 89 12.18 -16.56 3.71
C ASN A 89 11.02 -15.55 3.69
N ARG A 90 10.09 -15.70 4.63
CA ARG A 90 8.92 -14.83 4.77
C ARG A 90 9.25 -13.37 5.08
N ASN A 91 10.46 -13.09 5.59
CA ASN A 91 10.86 -11.73 5.90
C ASN A 91 11.08 -10.89 4.64
N ILE A 92 11.30 -11.50 3.48
CA ILE A 92 11.46 -10.77 2.21
C ILE A 92 10.18 -9.99 1.85
N PRO A 93 9.01 -10.63 1.63
CA PRO A 93 7.77 -9.89 1.34
C PRO A 93 7.29 -9.04 2.52
N LEU A 94 7.53 -9.45 3.78
CA LEU A 94 7.19 -8.66 4.95
C LEU A 94 7.96 -7.33 4.98
N SER A 95 9.27 -7.36 4.72
CA SER A 95 10.08 -6.14 4.66
C SER A 95 9.60 -5.18 3.56
N ASP A 96 9.17 -5.72 2.41
CA ASP A 96 8.60 -4.92 1.33
C ASP A 96 7.28 -4.26 1.74
N ALA A 97 6.41 -5.00 2.43
CA ALA A 97 5.14 -4.47 2.92
C ALA A 97 5.34 -3.40 4.02
N TYR A 98 6.27 -3.62 4.95
CA TYR A 98 6.63 -2.62 5.95
C TYR A 98 7.20 -1.36 5.31
N GLN A 99 8.05 -1.49 4.29
CA GLN A 99 8.60 -0.35 3.58
C GLN A 99 7.51 0.43 2.84
N ALA A 100 6.56 -0.26 2.19
CA ALA A 100 5.43 0.39 1.53
C ALA A 100 4.58 1.20 2.51
N MET A 101 4.22 0.61 3.67
CA MET A 101 3.48 1.30 4.73
C MET A 101 4.23 2.53 5.23
N ARG A 102 5.54 2.41 5.47
CA ARG A 102 6.41 3.52 5.88
C ARG A 102 6.42 4.63 4.83
N THR A 103 6.65 4.27 3.57
CA THR A 103 6.68 5.24 2.45
C THR A 103 5.38 6.04 2.35
N VAL A 104 4.22 5.38 2.51
CA VAL A 104 2.91 6.06 2.46
C VAL A 104 2.74 7.02 3.64
N ARG A 105 3.12 6.61 4.87
CA ARG A 105 3.03 7.46 6.06
C ARG A 105 4.00 8.64 5.99
N ASP A 106 5.24 8.43 5.59
CA ASP A 106 6.26 9.47 5.47
C ASP A 106 5.90 10.51 4.39
N SER A 107 5.21 10.07 3.33
CA SER A 107 4.76 10.93 2.24
C SER A 107 3.38 11.57 2.48
N SER A 108 2.76 11.33 3.64
CA SER A 108 1.36 11.68 3.93
C SER A 108 1.05 13.16 3.70
N ALA A 109 1.92 14.06 4.16
CA ALA A 109 1.74 15.50 3.97
C ALA A 109 1.73 15.91 2.49
N VAL A 110 2.65 15.36 1.68
CA VAL A 110 2.78 15.67 0.24
C VAL A 110 1.63 15.08 -0.57
N TRP A 111 1.14 13.91 -0.17
CA TRP A 111 0.05 13.20 -0.86
C TRP A 111 -1.33 13.51 -0.30
N ARG A 112 -1.42 14.37 0.71
CA ARG A 112 -2.66 14.74 1.41
C ARG A 112 -3.37 13.53 2.02
N ILE A 113 -2.59 12.66 2.65
CA ILE A 113 -3.06 11.47 3.36
C ILE A 113 -3.06 11.79 4.86
N ASN A 114 -4.08 11.34 5.57
CA ASN A 114 -4.04 11.26 7.02
C ASN A 114 -3.20 10.03 7.40
N LYS A 115 -2.05 10.25 8.05
CA LYS A 115 -1.14 9.16 8.43
C LYS A 115 -1.74 8.17 9.43
N GLU A 116 -2.83 8.55 10.11
CA GLU A 116 -3.60 7.70 11.03
C GLU A 116 -4.82 7.04 10.35
N ASP A 117 -4.89 7.05 9.00
CA ASP A 117 -5.95 6.42 8.21
C ASP A 117 -5.36 5.72 6.98
N VAL A 118 -4.32 4.89 7.22
CA VAL A 118 -3.62 4.11 6.20
C VAL A 118 -3.87 2.62 6.44
N GLY A 119 -4.68 2.02 5.59
CA GLY A 119 -4.99 0.59 5.63
C GLY A 119 -4.11 -0.26 4.75
N ILE A 120 -4.22 -1.59 4.94
CA ILE A 120 -3.63 -2.58 4.06
C ILE A 120 -4.73 -3.50 3.50
N MET A 121 -4.61 -3.86 2.24
CA MET A 121 -5.50 -4.79 1.55
C MET A 121 -4.69 -5.97 1.00
N GLY A 122 -5.32 -7.12 0.82
CA GLY A 122 -4.65 -8.21 0.14
C GLY A 122 -5.56 -9.39 -0.19
N PHE A 123 -5.15 -10.12 -1.21
CA PHE A 123 -5.86 -11.24 -1.79
C PHE A 123 -5.07 -12.53 -1.61
N SER A 124 -5.71 -13.63 -1.20
CA SER A 124 -5.08 -14.95 -1.12
C SER A 124 -3.74 -14.93 -0.36
N ALA A 125 -2.62 -15.23 -1.01
CA ALA A 125 -1.27 -15.12 -0.44
C ALA A 125 -0.91 -13.67 -0.06
N GLY A 126 -1.36 -12.67 -0.82
CA GLY A 126 -1.24 -11.25 -0.46
C GLY A 126 -2.10 -10.90 0.76
N GLY A 127 -3.26 -11.57 0.91
CA GLY A 127 -4.09 -11.48 2.11
C GLY A 127 -3.39 -12.05 3.35
N HIS A 128 -2.62 -13.15 3.20
CA HIS A 128 -1.73 -13.64 4.25
C HIS A 128 -0.65 -12.61 4.61
N LEU A 129 -0.01 -11.99 3.61
CA LEU A 129 0.97 -10.93 3.83
C LEU A 129 0.34 -9.75 4.58
N ALA A 130 -0.80 -9.26 4.11
CA ALA A 130 -1.53 -8.14 4.72
C ALA A 130 -1.94 -8.45 6.17
N SER A 131 -2.45 -9.65 6.46
CA SER A 131 -2.80 -10.08 7.83
C SER A 131 -1.57 -10.17 8.73
N SER A 132 -0.45 -10.65 8.20
CA SER A 132 0.82 -10.71 8.93
C SER A 132 1.34 -9.31 9.30
N VAL A 133 1.25 -8.36 8.38
CA VAL A 133 1.58 -6.95 8.67
C VAL A 133 0.67 -6.39 9.76
N SER A 134 -0.63 -6.65 9.69
CA SER A 134 -1.62 -6.13 10.65
C SER A 134 -1.41 -6.63 12.07
N THR A 135 -0.92 -7.87 12.22
CA THR A 135 -0.77 -8.54 13.53
C THR A 135 0.62 -8.46 14.13
N HIS A 136 1.66 -8.36 13.30
CA HIS A 136 3.05 -8.43 13.76
C HIS A 136 3.85 -7.13 13.59
N ALA A 137 3.34 -6.15 12.83
CA ALA A 137 4.07 -4.91 12.60
C ALA A 137 4.18 -4.06 13.87
N GLU A 138 5.30 -3.36 14.01
CA GLU A 138 5.47 -2.30 14.99
C GLU A 138 4.48 -1.16 14.73
N ALA A 139 4.15 -0.40 15.78
CA ALA A 139 3.14 0.67 15.72
C ALA A 139 3.36 1.67 14.57
N ALA A 140 4.61 2.01 14.28
CA ALA A 140 4.97 2.97 13.23
C ALA A 140 4.56 2.56 11.81
N VAL A 141 4.42 1.25 11.55
CA VAL A 141 4.07 0.69 10.23
C VAL A 141 2.85 -0.20 10.26
N ARG A 142 2.23 -0.39 11.44
CA ARG A 142 0.99 -1.16 11.57
C ARG A 142 -0.14 -0.42 10.84
N PRO A 143 -0.91 -1.09 9.98
CA PRO A 143 -2.07 -0.48 9.33
C PRO A 143 -3.15 -0.13 10.34
N ASP A 144 -3.92 0.93 10.06
CA ASP A 144 -5.04 1.36 10.90
C ASP A 144 -6.28 0.49 10.68
N PHE A 145 -6.38 -0.14 9.50
CA PHE A 145 -7.41 -1.12 9.16
C PHE A 145 -6.91 -2.11 8.09
N SER A 146 -7.63 -3.22 7.92
CA SER A 146 -7.30 -4.25 6.93
C SER A 146 -8.52 -4.67 6.12
N ILE A 147 -8.30 -4.92 4.82
CA ILE A 147 -9.31 -5.48 3.90
C ILE A 147 -8.74 -6.78 3.35
N LEU A 148 -9.30 -7.91 3.74
CA LEU A 148 -8.74 -9.22 3.41
C LEU A 148 -9.72 -10.00 2.53
N PHE A 149 -9.31 -10.34 1.32
CA PHE A 149 -10.06 -11.17 0.40
C PHE A 149 -9.49 -12.58 0.38
N TYR A 150 -10.30 -13.57 0.77
CA TYR A 150 -9.96 -15.01 0.83
C TYR A 150 -8.50 -15.28 1.28
N PRO A 151 -8.07 -14.68 2.41
CA PRO A 151 -6.67 -14.75 2.84
C PRO A 151 -6.28 -16.18 3.23
N VAL A 152 -5.04 -16.56 2.92
CA VAL A 152 -4.46 -17.80 3.46
C VAL A 152 -3.99 -17.49 4.89
N ILE A 153 -4.79 -17.83 5.90
CA ILE A 153 -4.48 -17.51 7.31
C ILE A 153 -3.68 -18.61 7.97
N VAL A 154 -4.03 -19.88 7.71
CA VAL A 154 -3.39 -21.03 8.34
C VAL A 154 -2.39 -21.64 7.37
N MET A 155 -1.14 -21.79 7.80
CA MET A 155 -0.07 -22.45 7.05
C MET A 155 0.04 -23.94 7.37
N ASP A 156 -1.10 -24.61 7.54
CA ASP A 156 -1.20 -26.07 7.71
C ASP A 156 -1.55 -26.70 6.35
N GLU A 157 -0.67 -27.55 5.84
CA GLU A 157 -0.80 -28.18 4.51
C GLU A 157 -2.05 -29.06 4.37
N ARG A 158 -2.65 -29.49 5.49
CA ARG A 158 -3.88 -30.32 5.50
C ARG A 158 -5.13 -29.52 5.18
N ILE A 159 -5.14 -28.21 5.47
CA ILE A 159 -6.32 -27.34 5.38
C ILE A 159 -6.08 -26.06 4.57
N SER A 160 -4.84 -25.80 4.12
CA SER A 160 -4.48 -24.60 3.39
C SER A 160 -3.91 -24.92 2.02
N HIS A 161 -3.71 -23.89 1.20
CA HIS A 161 -3.10 -24.01 -0.11
C HIS A 161 -1.63 -24.44 0.00
N LYS A 162 -1.31 -25.69 -0.37
CA LYS A 162 0.03 -26.31 -0.21
C LYS A 162 1.16 -25.44 -0.77
N GLY A 163 0.98 -24.83 -1.95
CA GLY A 163 1.98 -23.98 -2.57
C GLY A 163 2.32 -22.74 -1.76
N SER A 164 1.35 -22.11 -1.09
CA SER A 164 1.58 -20.97 -0.22
C SER A 164 2.29 -21.38 1.07
N CYS A 165 1.91 -22.53 1.66
CA CYS A 165 2.55 -23.05 2.87
C CYS A 165 4.04 -23.35 2.65
N VAL A 166 4.39 -24.06 1.59
CA VAL A 166 5.79 -24.44 1.30
C VAL A 166 6.66 -23.23 1.02
N LYS A 167 6.13 -22.24 0.28
CA LYS A 167 6.92 -21.06 -0.15
C LYS A 167 7.11 -20.01 0.93
N SER A 168 6.26 -19.99 1.96
CA SER A 168 6.32 -19.01 3.04
C SER A 168 6.99 -19.52 4.32
N LYS A 169 7.22 -20.84 4.46
CA LYS A 169 7.93 -21.41 5.61
C LYS A 169 9.37 -20.94 5.66
N GLU A 170 9.83 -20.58 6.85
CA GLU A 170 11.26 -20.40 7.11
C GLU A 170 11.96 -21.76 6.98
N ASN A 171 13.12 -21.75 6.36
CA ASN A 171 14.06 -22.84 6.54
C ASN A 171 14.56 -22.76 7.98
N THR A 172 14.05 -23.63 8.85
CA THR A 172 14.57 -23.86 10.19
C THR A 172 15.92 -24.56 10.10
#